data_bc1a502d99e936fe9a4dec248bbadb7a
#
_entry.id   bc1a502d99e936fe9a4dec248bbadb7a
#
_cell.length_a   1.000
_cell.length_b   1.000
_cell.length_c   1.000
_cell.angle_alpha   90.00
_cell.angle_beta   90.00
_cell.angle_gamma   90.00
#
_symmetry.space_group_name_H-M   'P 1'
#
loop_
_entity.id
_entity.type
_entity.pdbx_description
1 polymer ?
#
loop_
_entity_poly.entity_id
_entity_poly.type
_entity_poly.pdbx_seq_one_letter_code
_entity_poly.pdbx_strand_id
1 'polypeptide(L)'
;MGRRLLLVALLALNLVLVPAAQPAYGEHVLGPQRILVALVTWGPQPFARDDVRHIVFDEVDAFYRSMSYGKVSLTGAVTPWLKAFGGPAGCSLAAARADASAAAIAAGYDPAKYDRVVYLHPNAGCPWSGVTVAATVFLNGAVTPHLVAHELGHSFGLGHANLTDCRRHGCGALEYGDPYDTMGAGSGDFSAQAKFQLGWVTRVARATKNGSYEVAPIERPSSAPQAFVVTTANDQYWVEYRGQAARNDDGQQTAGAGVIVRVSPSPDLHDFGSSSIPNLLLGNPSGRHRPEMRHGERFTNPGAFTLSVQTSAGSRARLRFRWTDAIAPRAPRFTAAVVGGRVQVTLDSVREKGSGVAHYDVSLDRNAPLSFGKDATDAPVQVGRPLPGTHTVKVVVVDRAGNRSAAGVRRVRVP
;
A
#
# COMPACT_ATOMS: atom_id res chain seq x y z
N MET A 1 20.53 -68.60 -31.81
CA MET A 1 21.08 -67.85 -30.66
C MET A 1 20.70 -66.39 -30.82
N GLY A 2 19.58 -65.97 -30.26
CA GLY A 2 19.03 -64.62 -30.36
C GLY A 2 19.36 -63.82 -29.10
N ARG A 3 20.13 -62.75 -29.24
CA ARG A 3 20.39 -61.75 -28.19
C ARG A 3 19.20 -60.80 -28.12
N ARG A 4 18.45 -60.80 -27.01
CA ARG A 4 17.45 -59.80 -26.67
C ARG A 4 18.17 -58.58 -26.05
N LEU A 5 18.10 -57.42 -26.71
CA LEU A 5 18.46 -56.12 -26.13
C LEU A 5 17.29 -55.65 -25.25
N LEU A 6 17.56 -55.45 -23.96
CA LEU A 6 16.66 -54.72 -23.07
C LEU A 6 16.95 -53.22 -23.23
N LEU A 7 15.96 -52.49 -23.75
CA LEU A 7 15.93 -51.02 -23.66
C LEU A 7 15.45 -50.63 -22.27
N VAL A 8 16.35 -50.01 -21.49
CA VAL A 8 15.97 -49.32 -20.24
C VAL A 8 15.59 -47.91 -20.59
N ALA A 9 14.30 -47.62 -20.51
CA ALA A 9 13.78 -46.28 -20.68
C ALA A 9 14.00 -45.48 -19.35
N LEU A 10 14.92 -44.52 -19.37
CA LEU A 10 15.10 -43.54 -18.30
C LEU A 10 13.95 -42.53 -18.43
N LEU A 11 12.96 -42.61 -17.54
CA LEU A 11 11.98 -41.52 -17.33
C LEU A 11 12.71 -40.38 -16.61
N ALA A 12 13.01 -39.32 -17.35
CA ALA A 12 13.42 -38.05 -16.78
C ALA A 12 12.20 -37.40 -16.13
N LEU A 13 12.14 -37.44 -14.79
CA LEU A 13 11.15 -36.71 -14.00
C LEU A 13 11.50 -35.20 -14.06
N ASN A 14 10.87 -34.47 -14.94
CA ASN A 14 10.95 -33.02 -14.94
C ASN A 14 10.22 -32.49 -13.70
N LEU A 15 10.98 -32.24 -12.64
CA LEU A 15 10.49 -31.46 -11.50
C LEU A 15 10.22 -30.03 -11.98
N VAL A 16 8.96 -29.73 -12.29
CA VAL A 16 8.49 -28.35 -12.47
C VAL A 16 8.53 -27.72 -11.09
N LEU A 17 9.58 -26.94 -10.83
CA LEU A 17 9.62 -26.02 -9.71
C LEU A 17 8.49 -24.99 -9.94
N VAL A 18 7.33 -25.22 -9.29
CA VAL A 18 6.28 -24.21 -9.18
C VAL A 18 6.89 -23.08 -8.35
N PRO A 19 7.08 -21.87 -8.88
CA PRO A 19 7.52 -20.76 -8.06
C PRO A 19 6.46 -20.56 -6.97
N ALA A 20 6.91 -20.42 -5.71
CA ALA A 20 6.02 -20.01 -4.62
C ALA A 20 5.26 -18.76 -5.09
N ALA A 21 3.92 -18.83 -5.09
CA ALA A 21 3.09 -17.72 -5.50
C ALA A 21 3.51 -16.51 -4.66
N GLN A 22 3.91 -15.43 -5.33
CA GLN A 22 4.09 -14.15 -4.64
C GLN A 22 2.73 -13.77 -4.06
N PRO A 23 2.65 -13.31 -2.80
CA PRO A 23 1.39 -12.81 -2.28
C PRO A 23 0.89 -11.73 -3.24
N ALA A 24 -0.34 -11.89 -3.70
CA ALA A 24 -0.97 -10.90 -4.56
C ALA A 24 -1.02 -9.58 -3.78
N TYR A 25 -0.69 -8.46 -4.45
CA TYR A 25 -0.84 -7.12 -3.89
C TYR A 25 -2.24 -6.97 -3.30
N GLY A 26 -2.33 -6.80 -1.96
CA GLY A 26 -3.60 -6.64 -1.27
C GLY A 26 -4.00 -7.77 -0.31
N GLU A 27 -3.19 -8.81 -0.12
CA GLU A 27 -3.44 -9.77 0.95
C GLU A 27 -3.17 -9.13 2.32
N HIS A 28 -4.18 -9.23 3.20
CA HIS A 28 -4.02 -8.79 4.58
C HIS A 28 -2.99 -9.66 5.31
N VAL A 29 -2.06 -9.03 6.00
CA VAL A 29 -1.08 -9.71 6.86
C VAL A 29 -1.64 -9.78 8.27
N LEU A 30 -2.20 -10.93 8.64
CA LEU A 30 -2.89 -11.14 9.90
C LEU A 30 -2.43 -12.45 10.54
N GLY A 31 -2.53 -12.51 11.87
CA GLY A 31 -2.17 -13.69 12.65
C GLY A 31 -0.66 -13.88 12.87
N PRO A 32 -0.27 -15.02 13.42
CA PRO A 32 1.12 -15.37 13.63
C PRO A 32 1.84 -15.52 12.30
N GLN A 33 2.98 -14.83 12.12
CA GLN A 33 3.89 -14.97 10.98
C GLN A 33 5.04 -15.86 11.41
N ARG A 34 5.22 -17.00 10.74
CA ARG A 34 6.29 -17.93 11.03
C ARG A 34 7.54 -17.52 10.26
N ILE A 35 8.60 -17.16 10.99
CA ILE A 35 9.85 -16.67 10.44
C ILE A 35 10.98 -17.63 10.71
N LEU A 36 11.72 -18.02 9.67
CA LEU A 36 13.00 -18.67 9.82
C LEU A 36 14.09 -17.60 9.75
N VAL A 37 14.88 -17.46 10.79
CA VAL A 37 16.14 -16.69 10.75
C VAL A 37 17.28 -17.67 10.60
N ALA A 38 17.86 -17.74 9.42
CA ALA A 38 19.00 -18.61 9.11
C ALA A 38 20.29 -17.80 9.21
N LEU A 39 21.12 -18.10 10.23
CA LEU A 39 22.44 -17.53 10.41
C LEU A 39 23.42 -18.28 9.51
N VAL A 40 23.95 -17.61 8.49
CA VAL A 40 24.78 -18.25 7.46
C VAL A 40 26.17 -17.61 7.45
N THR A 41 27.20 -18.43 7.47
CA THR A 41 28.59 -17.92 7.48
C THR A 41 29.50 -18.70 6.55
N TRP A 42 30.50 -18.02 6.05
CA TRP A 42 31.68 -18.60 5.37
C TRP A 42 32.97 -18.36 6.16
N GLY A 43 32.88 -17.83 7.39
CA GLY A 43 34.01 -17.53 8.26
C GLY A 43 33.58 -17.07 9.64
N PRO A 44 33.57 -15.75 9.90
CA PRO A 44 33.25 -15.22 11.22
C PRO A 44 31.77 -15.37 11.57
N GLN A 45 31.47 -15.42 12.87
CA GLN A 45 30.14 -15.43 13.44
C GLN A 45 29.95 -14.16 14.26
N PRO A 46 29.57 -13.03 13.61
CA PRO A 46 29.64 -11.69 14.22
C PRO A 46 28.58 -11.45 15.29
N PHE A 47 27.53 -12.29 15.37
CA PHE A 47 26.43 -12.11 16.31
C PHE A 47 26.20 -13.36 17.15
N ALA A 48 25.87 -13.20 18.42
CA ALA A 48 25.37 -14.32 19.19
C ALA A 48 23.94 -14.69 18.73
N ARG A 49 23.66 -15.98 18.63
CA ARG A 49 22.37 -16.49 18.20
C ARG A 49 21.22 -15.98 19.08
N ASP A 50 21.44 -15.92 20.39
CA ASP A 50 20.43 -15.52 21.35
C ASP A 50 20.13 -14.00 21.25
N ASP A 51 21.12 -13.17 20.91
CA ASP A 51 20.92 -11.75 20.63
C ASP A 51 20.03 -11.55 19.39
N VAL A 52 20.32 -12.29 18.31
CA VAL A 52 19.49 -12.26 17.10
C VAL A 52 18.06 -12.73 17.40
N ARG A 53 17.92 -13.76 18.22
CA ARG A 53 16.62 -14.26 18.66
C ARG A 53 15.86 -13.21 19.44
N HIS A 54 16.52 -12.53 20.38
CA HIS A 54 15.96 -11.45 21.18
C HIS A 54 15.49 -10.29 20.27
N ILE A 55 16.35 -9.83 19.37
CA ILE A 55 15.97 -8.75 18.42
C ILE A 55 14.71 -9.13 17.62
N VAL A 56 14.68 -10.32 17.02
CA VAL A 56 13.60 -10.67 16.08
C VAL A 56 12.30 -11.05 16.80
N PHE A 57 12.38 -11.89 17.84
CA PHE A 57 11.18 -12.51 18.44
C PHE A 57 10.76 -11.88 19.77
N ASP A 58 11.54 -10.95 20.33
CA ASP A 58 11.13 -10.17 21.48
C ASP A 58 10.92 -8.70 21.08
N GLU A 59 11.93 -7.99 20.56
CA GLU A 59 11.80 -6.55 20.26
C GLU A 59 10.95 -6.28 19.01
N VAL A 60 11.26 -6.92 17.88
CA VAL A 60 10.52 -6.70 16.62
C VAL A 60 9.11 -7.30 16.70
N ASP A 61 8.92 -8.45 17.37
CA ASP A 61 7.58 -8.99 17.63
C ASP A 61 6.74 -8.00 18.47
N ALA A 62 7.30 -7.45 19.55
CA ALA A 62 6.61 -6.46 20.37
C ALA A 62 6.23 -5.21 19.55
N PHE A 63 7.14 -4.74 18.69
CA PHE A 63 6.88 -3.62 17.81
C PHE A 63 5.74 -3.93 16.83
N TYR A 64 5.77 -5.09 16.14
CA TYR A 64 4.70 -5.50 15.23
C TYR A 64 3.37 -5.72 15.94
N ARG A 65 3.38 -6.32 17.12
CA ARG A 65 2.15 -6.45 17.96
C ARG A 65 1.56 -5.09 18.31
N SER A 66 2.41 -4.14 18.71
CA SER A 66 1.97 -2.79 19.07
C SER A 66 1.33 -2.09 17.87
N MET A 67 2.07 -1.96 16.77
CA MET A 67 1.59 -1.18 15.62
C MET A 67 0.47 -1.85 14.83
N SER A 68 0.32 -3.18 14.91
CA SER A 68 -0.79 -3.93 14.31
C SER A 68 -2.02 -4.03 15.21
N TYR A 69 -1.96 -3.47 16.42
CA TYR A 69 -3.02 -3.59 17.45
C TYR A 69 -3.27 -5.04 17.86
N GLY A 70 -2.21 -5.83 17.96
CA GLY A 70 -2.26 -7.26 18.32
C GLY A 70 -2.69 -8.18 17.17
N LYS A 71 -2.85 -7.66 15.95
CA LYS A 71 -3.30 -8.47 14.81
C LYS A 71 -2.21 -9.33 14.20
N VAL A 72 -0.93 -8.98 14.40
CA VAL A 72 0.23 -9.71 13.91
C VAL A 72 1.15 -10.04 15.07
N SER A 73 1.75 -11.22 15.02
CA SER A 73 2.84 -11.63 15.87
C SER A 73 3.89 -12.38 15.08
N LEU A 74 5.14 -12.34 15.52
CA LEU A 74 6.25 -13.05 14.91
C LEU A 74 6.58 -14.29 15.75
N THR A 75 6.68 -15.43 15.11
CA THR A 75 7.06 -16.70 15.74
C THR A 75 8.04 -17.45 14.81
N GLY A 76 8.78 -18.41 15.32
CA GLY A 76 9.63 -19.19 14.45
C GLY A 76 10.93 -19.66 15.11
N ALA A 77 11.98 -19.73 14.31
CA ALA A 77 13.27 -20.27 14.75
C ALA A 77 14.45 -19.43 14.27
N VAL A 78 15.51 -19.42 15.07
CA VAL A 78 16.85 -18.98 14.65
C VAL A 78 17.74 -20.20 14.60
N THR A 79 18.42 -20.42 13.47
CA THR A 79 19.35 -21.57 13.33
C THR A 79 20.63 -21.33 14.15
N PRO A 80 21.41 -22.36 14.48
CA PRO A 80 22.83 -22.17 14.70
C PRO A 80 23.48 -21.52 13.49
N TRP A 81 24.73 -21.02 13.63
CA TRP A 81 25.49 -20.60 12.47
C TRP A 81 25.74 -21.76 11.52
N LEU A 82 25.26 -21.65 10.30
CA LEU A 82 25.33 -22.63 9.24
C LEU A 82 26.49 -22.29 8.31
N LYS A 83 27.34 -23.25 8.01
CA LYS A 83 28.40 -23.04 7.03
C LYS A 83 27.82 -23.12 5.64
N ALA A 84 27.84 -22.00 4.90
CA ALA A 84 27.52 -21.95 3.49
C ALA A 84 28.78 -22.09 2.65
N PHE A 85 28.65 -22.70 1.48
CA PHE A 85 29.77 -22.93 0.57
C PHE A 85 29.87 -21.74 -0.41
N GLY A 86 30.96 -21.01 -0.37
CA GLY A 86 31.33 -20.06 -1.43
C GLY A 86 31.16 -18.58 -1.14
N GLY A 87 30.49 -18.16 -0.09
CA GLY A 87 30.24 -16.74 0.21
C GLY A 87 29.33 -16.07 -0.84
N PRO A 88 28.93 -14.80 -0.61
CA PRO A 88 28.10 -14.08 -1.58
C PRO A 88 28.95 -13.66 -2.78
N ALA A 89 28.99 -14.49 -3.81
CA ALA A 89 29.66 -14.16 -5.06
C ALA A 89 29.03 -12.86 -5.65
N GLY A 90 29.74 -11.73 -5.50
CA GLY A 90 29.37 -10.46 -6.11
C GLY A 90 28.00 -9.91 -5.69
N CYS A 91 27.56 -10.12 -4.44
CA CYS A 91 26.25 -9.66 -3.93
C CYS A 91 25.04 -10.23 -4.69
N SER A 92 25.18 -11.39 -5.32
CA SER A 92 24.07 -12.07 -6.00
C SER A 92 23.09 -12.66 -4.99
N LEU A 93 21.89 -12.08 -4.89
CA LEU A 93 20.82 -12.54 -4.01
C LEU A 93 20.35 -13.96 -4.37
N ALA A 94 20.37 -14.31 -5.65
CA ALA A 94 19.99 -15.65 -6.09
C ALA A 94 20.99 -16.71 -5.60
N ALA A 95 22.29 -16.45 -5.73
CA ALA A 95 23.33 -17.35 -5.25
C ALA A 95 23.31 -17.43 -3.70
N ALA A 96 23.23 -16.30 -3.01
CA ALA A 96 23.14 -16.26 -1.56
C ALA A 96 21.92 -17.05 -1.03
N ARG A 97 20.77 -16.91 -1.69
CA ARG A 97 19.56 -17.66 -1.35
C ARG A 97 19.72 -19.15 -1.54
N ALA A 98 20.31 -19.57 -2.66
CA ALA A 98 20.50 -21.00 -2.96
C ALA A 98 21.41 -21.67 -1.91
N ASP A 99 22.56 -21.06 -1.62
CA ASP A 99 23.52 -21.59 -0.65
C ASP A 99 22.96 -21.59 0.78
N ALA A 100 22.34 -20.49 1.19
CA ALA A 100 21.75 -20.37 2.52
C ALA A 100 20.58 -21.33 2.73
N SER A 101 19.73 -21.50 1.71
CA SER A 101 18.62 -22.45 1.76
C SER A 101 19.11 -23.90 1.85
N ALA A 102 20.12 -24.26 1.05
CA ALA A 102 20.70 -25.59 1.10
C ALA A 102 21.32 -25.90 2.48
N ALA A 103 22.06 -24.94 3.06
CA ALA A 103 22.62 -25.06 4.40
C ALA A 103 21.54 -25.21 5.48
N ALA A 104 20.45 -24.46 5.39
CA ALA A 104 19.33 -24.55 6.31
C ALA A 104 18.63 -25.92 6.22
N ILE A 105 18.36 -26.42 5.02
CA ILE A 105 17.75 -27.74 4.80
C ILE A 105 18.62 -28.84 5.34
N ALA A 106 19.95 -28.81 5.08
CA ALA A 106 20.89 -29.80 5.59
C ALA A 106 20.94 -29.80 7.13
N ALA A 107 20.65 -28.68 7.78
CA ALA A 107 20.57 -28.57 9.23
C ALA A 107 19.16 -28.89 9.81
N GLY A 108 18.21 -29.34 8.98
CA GLY A 108 16.85 -29.70 9.40
C GLY A 108 15.85 -28.56 9.42
N TYR A 109 16.22 -27.38 8.93
CA TYR A 109 15.34 -26.21 8.81
C TYR A 109 14.88 -26.04 7.37
N ASP A 110 13.67 -26.45 7.07
CA ASP A 110 13.09 -26.32 5.73
C ASP A 110 12.45 -24.91 5.57
N PRO A 111 13.04 -24.01 4.76
CA PRO A 111 12.51 -22.67 4.54
C PRO A 111 11.06 -22.63 4.03
N ALA A 112 10.61 -23.68 3.32
CA ALA A 112 9.25 -23.75 2.79
C ALA A 112 8.17 -23.93 3.88
N LYS A 113 8.55 -24.24 5.12
CA LYS A 113 7.65 -24.36 6.28
C LYS A 113 7.40 -23.04 6.99
N TYR A 114 8.01 -21.96 6.54
CA TYR A 114 7.90 -20.63 7.13
C TYR A 114 7.24 -19.66 6.15
N ASP A 115 6.54 -18.69 6.70
CA ASP A 115 5.87 -17.69 5.90
C ASP A 115 6.89 -16.68 5.33
N ARG A 116 8.02 -16.47 6.05
CA ARG A 116 9.15 -15.63 5.65
C ARG A 116 10.47 -16.20 6.10
N VAL A 117 11.52 -15.86 5.36
CA VAL A 117 12.89 -16.29 5.66
C VAL A 117 13.81 -15.08 5.74
N VAL A 118 14.57 -14.99 6.80
CA VAL A 118 15.63 -13.99 7.00
C VAL A 118 16.97 -14.70 6.93
N TYR A 119 17.79 -14.37 5.95
CA TYR A 119 19.18 -14.81 5.86
C TYR A 119 20.08 -13.72 6.42
N LEU A 120 20.71 -13.96 7.58
CA LEU A 120 21.70 -13.07 8.18
C LEU A 120 23.08 -13.63 7.96
N HIS A 121 23.96 -12.86 7.35
CA HIS A 121 25.34 -13.24 7.07
C HIS A 121 26.33 -12.14 7.51
N PRO A 122 27.63 -12.47 7.68
CA PRO A 122 28.67 -11.47 7.90
C PRO A 122 28.71 -10.45 6.79
N ASN A 123 29.25 -9.25 7.06
CA ASN A 123 29.38 -8.21 6.03
C ASN A 123 30.18 -8.73 4.82
N ALA A 124 29.53 -8.74 3.69
CA ALA A 124 30.06 -9.18 2.40
C ALA A 124 30.57 -8.04 1.51
N GLY A 125 30.58 -6.80 2.02
CA GLY A 125 30.95 -5.63 1.23
C GLY A 125 29.87 -5.21 0.22
N CYS A 126 28.62 -5.68 0.37
CA CYS A 126 27.52 -5.25 -0.47
C CYS A 126 27.07 -3.83 -0.13
N PRO A 127 26.54 -3.06 -1.11
CA PRO A 127 26.18 -1.65 -0.91
C PRO A 127 24.85 -1.46 -0.13
N TRP A 128 24.37 -2.49 0.55
CA TRP A 128 23.14 -2.50 1.33
C TRP A 128 23.37 -3.20 2.67
N SER A 129 22.64 -2.80 3.70
CA SER A 129 22.60 -3.46 5.01
C SER A 129 21.49 -4.50 5.08
N GLY A 130 20.37 -4.24 4.41
CA GLY A 130 19.25 -5.15 4.22
C GLY A 130 18.71 -5.05 2.80
N VAL A 131 18.10 -6.11 2.33
CA VAL A 131 17.35 -6.14 1.07
C VAL A 131 16.33 -7.26 1.10
N THR A 132 15.15 -6.99 0.56
CA THR A 132 14.05 -7.96 0.53
C THR A 132 13.62 -8.27 -0.90
N VAL A 133 13.46 -9.56 -1.17
CA VAL A 133 12.89 -10.08 -2.43
C VAL A 133 11.72 -11.01 -2.09
N ALA A 134 10.51 -10.57 -2.37
CA ALA A 134 9.29 -11.28 -1.99
C ALA A 134 9.27 -11.60 -0.47
N ALA A 135 9.11 -12.86 -0.08
CA ALA A 135 9.10 -13.28 1.32
C ALA A 135 10.50 -13.55 1.92
N THR A 136 11.57 -13.16 1.23
CA THR A 136 12.96 -13.44 1.65
C THR A 136 13.69 -12.13 1.93
N VAL A 137 14.17 -12.00 3.14
CA VAL A 137 15.00 -10.91 3.66
C VAL A 137 16.46 -11.34 3.69
N PHE A 138 17.37 -10.45 3.30
CA PHE A 138 18.82 -10.62 3.43
C PHE A 138 19.38 -9.49 4.29
N LEU A 139 20.16 -9.85 5.31
CA LEU A 139 20.82 -8.90 6.21
C LEU A 139 22.34 -9.08 6.09
N ASN A 140 23.03 -8.00 5.70
CA ASN A 140 24.44 -7.96 5.38
C ASN A 140 25.27 -7.34 6.50
N GLY A 141 25.71 -8.16 7.44
CA GLY A 141 26.61 -7.73 8.52
C GLY A 141 26.01 -6.79 9.55
N ALA A 142 24.68 -6.63 9.55
CA ALA A 142 23.96 -5.81 10.51
C ALA A 142 22.65 -6.48 10.90
N VAL A 143 22.28 -6.36 12.17
CA VAL A 143 21.00 -6.76 12.71
C VAL A 143 20.61 -5.79 13.83
N THR A 144 19.61 -4.95 13.55
CA THR A 144 19.01 -4.04 14.52
C THR A 144 17.49 -4.19 14.46
N PRO A 145 16.74 -3.84 15.53
CA PRO A 145 15.29 -3.91 15.52
C PRO A 145 14.67 -3.14 14.36
N HIS A 146 15.17 -1.92 14.06
CA HIS A 146 14.69 -1.11 12.95
C HIS A 146 14.93 -1.78 11.59
N LEU A 147 16.17 -2.23 11.32
CA LEU A 147 16.52 -2.87 10.05
C LEU A 147 15.65 -4.12 9.81
N VAL A 148 15.50 -4.96 10.83
CA VAL A 148 14.66 -6.17 10.73
C VAL A 148 13.19 -5.79 10.50
N ALA A 149 12.67 -4.80 11.22
CA ALA A 149 11.28 -4.35 11.04
C ALA A 149 11.06 -3.74 9.66
N HIS A 150 12.00 -2.95 9.14
CA HIS A 150 11.98 -2.37 7.81
C HIS A 150 11.92 -3.46 6.74
N GLU A 151 12.87 -4.37 6.77
CA GLU A 151 12.96 -5.43 5.76
C GLU A 151 11.75 -6.41 5.81
N LEU A 152 11.24 -6.70 7.00
CA LEU A 152 9.98 -7.45 7.12
C LEU A 152 8.79 -6.66 6.57
N GLY A 153 8.78 -5.34 6.70
CA GLY A 153 7.79 -4.47 6.06
C GLY A 153 7.76 -4.64 4.54
N HIS A 154 8.92 -4.69 3.90
CA HIS A 154 9.02 -5.02 2.47
C HIS A 154 8.47 -6.42 2.18
N SER A 155 8.77 -7.40 3.02
CA SER A 155 8.24 -8.76 2.84
C SER A 155 6.73 -8.86 3.01
N PHE A 156 6.10 -7.84 3.62
CA PHE A 156 4.64 -7.67 3.70
C PHE A 156 4.06 -6.88 2.52
N GLY A 157 4.89 -6.47 1.56
CA GLY A 157 4.47 -5.74 0.37
C GLY A 157 4.46 -4.22 0.52
N LEU A 158 5.14 -3.68 1.53
CA LEU A 158 5.29 -2.25 1.70
C LEU A 158 6.49 -1.72 0.91
N GLY A 159 6.34 -0.54 0.32
CA GLY A 159 7.45 0.24 -0.24
C GLY A 159 8.02 1.23 0.77
N HIS A 160 9.05 1.97 0.36
CA HIS A 160 9.63 3.02 1.18
C HIS A 160 8.64 4.15 1.49
N ALA A 161 8.76 4.73 2.67
CA ALA A 161 8.06 5.94 3.07
C ALA A 161 8.93 7.17 2.76
N ASN A 162 8.48 7.96 1.79
CA ASN A 162 9.24 9.06 1.21
C ASN A 162 8.71 10.41 1.71
N LEU A 163 9.51 11.47 1.57
CA LEU A 163 9.15 12.85 1.90
C LEU A 163 9.27 13.75 0.67
N THR A 164 8.29 14.62 0.45
CA THR A 164 8.44 15.72 -0.51
C THR A 164 9.34 16.80 0.08
N ASP A 165 10.51 17.00 -0.51
CA ASP A 165 11.43 18.07 -0.16
C ASP A 165 11.30 19.22 -1.17
N CYS A 166 10.84 20.37 -0.69
CA CYS A 166 10.68 21.60 -1.48
C CYS A 166 11.70 22.69 -1.11
N ARG A 167 12.77 22.35 -0.39
CA ARG A 167 13.72 23.34 0.16
C ARG A 167 14.74 23.87 -0.82
N ARG A 168 14.96 23.20 -1.96
CA ARG A 168 15.99 23.58 -2.96
C ARG A 168 15.42 23.40 -4.37
N HIS A 169 15.40 24.47 -5.16
CA HIS A 169 15.13 24.46 -6.63
C HIS A 169 13.93 23.62 -7.15
N GLY A 170 12.85 23.55 -6.39
CA GLY A 170 11.66 22.79 -6.73
C GLY A 170 11.33 21.72 -5.69
N CYS A 171 10.23 21.00 -5.91
CA CYS A 171 9.83 19.88 -5.06
C CYS A 171 10.27 18.56 -5.68
N GLY A 172 10.93 17.71 -4.90
CA GLY A 172 11.30 16.35 -5.28
C GLY A 172 10.96 15.35 -4.17
N ALA A 173 10.90 14.08 -4.52
CA ALA A 173 10.79 13.03 -3.52
C ALA A 173 12.18 12.72 -2.94
N LEU A 174 12.27 12.74 -1.62
CA LEU A 174 13.41 12.24 -0.86
C LEU A 174 13.07 10.82 -0.43
N GLU A 175 13.75 9.85 -1.01
CA GLU A 175 13.60 8.45 -0.64
C GLU A 175 14.01 8.24 0.82
N TYR A 176 13.27 7.41 1.55
CA TYR A 176 13.37 7.21 3.01
C TYR A 176 13.15 8.48 3.84
N GLY A 177 12.73 9.60 3.26
CA GLY A 177 12.70 10.88 3.96
C GLY A 177 11.60 11.03 5.00
N ASP A 178 10.69 10.09 5.15
CA ASP A 178 9.61 10.14 6.14
C ASP A 178 10.15 9.95 7.57
N PRO A 179 10.04 10.96 8.44
CA PRO A 179 10.60 10.89 9.77
C PRO A 179 9.74 10.11 10.78
N TYR A 180 8.55 9.64 10.39
CA TYR A 180 7.63 8.93 11.27
C TYR A 180 7.62 7.42 11.06
N ASP A 181 7.74 6.99 9.82
CA ASP A 181 7.47 5.63 9.38
C ASP A 181 8.75 4.79 9.38
N THR A 182 8.68 3.58 9.90
CA THR A 182 9.79 2.61 9.86
C THR A 182 10.21 2.26 8.43
N MET A 183 9.32 2.41 7.42
CA MET A 183 9.71 2.28 6.02
C MET A 183 10.43 3.52 5.47
N GLY A 184 10.68 4.53 6.31
CA GLY A 184 11.44 5.75 6.05
C GLY A 184 12.60 5.92 7.02
N ALA A 185 12.88 7.18 7.42
CA ALA A 185 13.93 7.52 8.39
C ALA A 185 13.47 7.47 9.86
N GLY A 186 12.19 7.23 10.10
CA GLY A 186 11.64 7.13 11.46
C GLY A 186 11.63 5.71 11.98
N SER A 187 11.64 5.56 13.30
CA SER A 187 11.49 4.27 13.99
C SER A 187 10.08 4.06 14.57
N GLY A 188 9.10 4.79 14.02
CA GLY A 188 7.71 4.72 14.49
C GLY A 188 6.82 3.82 13.64
N ASP A 189 5.55 3.85 13.97
CA ASP A 189 4.50 3.06 13.31
C ASP A 189 4.44 3.31 11.80
N PHE A 190 4.10 2.28 11.05
CA PHE A 190 3.72 2.42 9.64
C PHE A 190 2.61 3.45 9.45
N SER A 191 2.56 4.06 8.29
CA SER A 191 1.49 5.00 7.91
C SER A 191 0.10 4.36 7.97
N ALA A 192 -0.93 5.20 8.10
CA ALA A 192 -2.31 4.73 8.07
C ALA A 192 -2.65 4.02 6.75
N GLN A 193 -2.06 4.46 5.63
CA GLN A 193 -2.20 3.80 4.34
C GLN A 193 -1.61 2.39 4.36
N ALA A 194 -0.37 2.24 4.85
CA ALA A 194 0.30 0.95 4.96
C ALA A 194 -0.46 0.02 5.89
N LYS A 195 -0.88 0.51 7.08
CA LYS A 195 -1.71 -0.28 8.00
C LYS A 195 -3.07 -0.67 7.40
N PHE A 196 -3.67 0.18 6.56
CA PHE A 196 -4.91 -0.16 5.85
C PHE A 196 -4.67 -1.25 4.80
N GLN A 197 -3.60 -1.15 4.03
CA GLN A 197 -3.17 -2.17 3.06
C GLN A 197 -2.95 -3.53 3.75
N LEU A 198 -2.31 -3.54 4.91
CA LEU A 198 -2.06 -4.75 5.69
C LEU A 198 -3.31 -5.29 6.45
N GLY A 199 -4.44 -4.59 6.40
CA GLY A 199 -5.66 -4.97 7.11
C GLY A 199 -5.64 -4.64 8.61
N TRP A 200 -4.67 -3.87 9.08
CA TRP A 200 -4.56 -3.48 10.49
C TRP A 200 -5.49 -2.33 10.84
N VAL A 201 -5.58 -1.32 9.99
CA VAL A 201 -6.60 -0.27 10.05
C VAL A 201 -7.75 -0.64 9.14
N THR A 202 -8.95 -0.69 9.67
CA THR A 202 -10.17 -1.02 8.91
C THR A 202 -11.17 0.13 8.86
N ARG A 203 -10.98 1.14 9.72
CA ARG A 203 -11.88 2.30 9.79
C ARG A 203 -11.20 3.54 9.27
N VAL A 204 -11.65 3.97 8.10
CA VAL A 204 -11.23 5.21 7.45
C VAL A 204 -12.46 6.07 7.14
N ALA A 205 -12.37 7.36 7.38
CA ALA A 205 -13.36 8.32 6.91
C ALA A 205 -13.01 8.73 5.48
N ARG A 206 -14.02 8.94 4.63
CA ARG A 206 -13.82 9.36 3.24
C ARG A 206 -14.46 10.72 3.00
N ALA A 207 -13.81 11.54 2.19
CA ALA A 207 -14.31 12.85 1.77
C ALA A 207 -15.48 12.69 0.78
N THR A 208 -16.70 12.65 1.29
CA THR A 208 -17.93 12.57 0.48
C THR A 208 -18.65 13.91 0.38
N LYS A 209 -18.38 14.84 1.30
CA LYS A 209 -19.00 16.19 1.35
C LYS A 209 -18.15 17.15 2.18
N ASN A 210 -18.40 18.43 2.01
CA ASN A 210 -17.83 19.47 2.88
C ASN A 210 -18.28 19.26 4.33
N GLY A 211 -17.36 19.40 5.28
CA GLY A 211 -17.71 19.19 6.67
C GLY A 211 -16.52 19.08 7.62
N SER A 212 -16.82 18.71 8.85
CA SER A 212 -15.81 18.37 9.86
C SER A 212 -15.71 16.86 10.01
N TYR A 213 -14.48 16.39 10.15
CA TYR A 213 -14.14 14.98 10.29
C TYR A 213 -13.22 14.81 11.50
N GLU A 214 -13.30 13.66 12.15
CA GLU A 214 -12.43 13.31 13.26
C GLU A 214 -11.56 12.11 12.91
N VAL A 215 -10.29 12.16 13.33
CA VAL A 215 -9.30 11.10 13.13
C VAL A 215 -8.64 10.79 14.45
N ALA A 216 -8.65 9.52 14.84
CA ALA A 216 -7.96 9.03 16.02
C ALA A 216 -6.46 8.83 15.73
N PRO A 217 -5.60 8.87 16.77
CA PRO A 217 -4.17 8.59 16.61
C PRO A 217 -3.93 7.20 16.02
N ILE A 218 -2.91 7.12 15.15
CA ILE A 218 -2.57 5.87 14.46
C ILE A 218 -1.81 4.88 15.36
N GLU A 219 -1.23 5.33 16.46
CA GLU A 219 -0.36 4.52 17.31
C GLU A 219 -1.13 3.61 18.29
N ARG A 220 -2.44 3.69 18.33
CA ARG A 220 -3.27 2.89 19.26
C ARG A 220 -4.59 2.47 18.62
N PRO A 221 -5.17 1.33 19.04
CA PRO A 221 -6.44 0.88 18.49
C PRO A 221 -7.55 1.89 18.77
N SER A 222 -8.49 2.03 17.83
CA SER A 222 -9.61 2.95 17.96
C SER A 222 -10.87 2.43 17.29
N SER A 223 -12.03 2.72 17.92
CA SER A 223 -13.34 2.55 17.28
C SER A 223 -13.70 3.69 16.32
N ALA A 224 -12.99 4.83 16.40
CA ALA A 224 -13.12 5.93 15.45
C ALA A 224 -12.22 5.73 14.22
N PRO A 225 -12.47 6.44 13.10
CA PRO A 225 -11.58 6.41 11.95
C PRO A 225 -10.15 6.82 12.33
N GLN A 226 -9.15 6.09 11.83
CA GLN A 226 -7.72 6.36 12.05
C GLN A 226 -7.06 7.03 10.84
N ALA A 227 -7.81 7.22 9.77
CA ALA A 227 -7.43 8.04 8.64
C ALA A 227 -8.65 8.75 8.05
N PHE A 228 -8.39 9.88 7.38
CA PHE A 228 -9.34 10.56 6.51
C PHE A 228 -8.78 10.55 5.09
N VAL A 229 -9.54 9.99 4.15
CA VAL A 229 -9.09 9.76 2.77
C VAL A 229 -9.83 10.69 1.83
N VAL A 230 -9.08 11.44 1.04
CA VAL A 230 -9.58 12.28 -0.05
C VAL A 230 -9.10 11.67 -1.36
N THR A 231 -10.03 11.27 -2.22
CA THR A 231 -9.72 10.80 -3.58
C THR A 231 -10.03 11.91 -4.56
N THR A 232 -9.05 12.28 -5.37
CA THR A 232 -9.19 13.23 -6.48
C THR A 232 -9.18 12.48 -7.82
N ALA A 233 -9.08 13.23 -8.91
CA ALA A 233 -8.96 12.63 -10.25
C ALA A 233 -7.70 11.75 -10.41
N ASN A 234 -6.59 12.15 -9.78
CA ASN A 234 -5.28 11.56 -10.03
C ASN A 234 -4.69 10.87 -8.79
N ASP A 235 -5.08 11.28 -7.58
CA ASP A 235 -4.39 10.92 -6.37
C ASP A 235 -5.34 10.56 -5.23
N GLN A 236 -4.83 9.77 -4.29
CA GLN A 236 -5.42 9.59 -2.98
C GLN A 236 -4.57 10.32 -1.93
N TYR A 237 -5.20 11.14 -1.12
CA TYR A 237 -4.60 11.82 0.01
C TYR A 237 -5.04 11.11 1.28
N TRP A 238 -4.06 10.63 2.03
CA TRP A 238 -4.23 9.98 3.32
C TRP A 238 -3.85 10.95 4.41
N VAL A 239 -4.83 11.32 5.22
CA VAL A 239 -4.65 12.22 6.36
C VAL A 239 -4.71 11.39 7.62
N GLU A 240 -3.63 11.40 8.37
CA GLU A 240 -3.52 10.67 9.64
C GLU A 240 -3.13 11.61 10.77
N TYR A 241 -3.47 11.22 11.99
CA TYR A 241 -3.07 11.93 13.20
C TYR A 241 -2.00 11.14 13.93
N ARG A 242 -0.81 11.73 14.06
CA ARG A 242 0.27 11.25 14.91
C ARG A 242 0.13 11.87 16.29
N GLY A 243 -0.25 11.04 17.26
CA GLY A 243 -0.42 11.45 18.64
C GLY A 243 0.91 11.59 19.40
N GLN A 244 1.98 11.03 18.84
CA GLN A 244 3.34 11.04 19.38
C GLN A 244 4.30 11.74 18.43
N ALA A 245 5.39 12.31 19.01
CA ALA A 245 6.49 12.83 18.24
C ALA A 245 7.27 11.69 17.58
N ALA A 246 7.74 11.93 16.35
CA ALA A 246 8.62 11.00 15.66
C ALA A 246 10.01 10.97 16.27
N ARG A 247 10.65 9.80 16.22
CA ARG A 247 12.03 9.59 16.69
C ARG A 247 12.78 8.73 15.67
N ASN A 248 14.10 8.86 15.66
CA ASN A 248 15.00 7.94 14.97
C ASN A 248 15.44 6.80 15.91
N ASP A 249 16.29 5.92 15.42
CA ASP A 249 16.80 4.77 16.18
C ASP A 249 17.60 5.16 17.44
N ASP A 250 18.23 6.33 17.42
CA ASP A 250 18.95 6.89 18.58
C ASP A 250 17.99 7.54 19.60
N GLY A 251 16.67 7.48 19.35
CA GLY A 251 15.66 8.09 20.19
C GLY A 251 15.55 9.61 20.07
N GLN A 252 16.28 10.25 19.16
CA GLN A 252 16.20 11.68 18.92
C GLN A 252 14.88 12.05 18.23
N GLN A 253 14.26 13.13 18.69
CA GLN A 253 13.03 13.62 18.08
C GLN A 253 13.32 14.20 16.69
N THR A 254 12.68 13.64 15.66
CA THR A 254 12.82 14.04 14.26
C THR A 254 11.67 14.90 13.76
N ALA A 255 10.46 14.72 14.31
CA ALA A 255 9.29 15.53 14.00
C ALA A 255 8.31 15.58 15.19
N GLY A 256 7.36 16.52 15.17
CA GLY A 256 6.37 16.71 16.22
C GLY A 256 5.11 15.87 16.06
N ALA A 257 4.32 15.75 17.12
CA ALA A 257 2.97 15.24 17.01
C ALA A 257 2.07 16.19 16.21
N GLY A 258 1.15 15.67 15.41
CA GLY A 258 0.23 16.47 14.60
C GLY A 258 -0.47 15.70 13.49
N VAL A 259 -1.15 16.44 12.65
CA VAL A 259 -1.82 15.89 11.46
C VAL A 259 -0.84 15.88 10.30
N ILE A 260 -0.70 14.76 9.63
CA ILE A 260 0.15 14.64 8.44
C ILE A 260 -0.68 14.22 7.24
N VAL A 261 -0.24 14.64 6.06
CA VAL A 261 -0.89 14.34 4.77
C VAL A 261 0.11 13.58 3.92
N ARG A 262 -0.31 12.42 3.45
CA ARG A 262 0.43 11.61 2.49
C ARG A 262 -0.33 11.56 1.18
N VAL A 263 0.36 11.39 0.08
CA VAL A 263 -0.22 11.19 -1.23
C VAL A 263 0.27 9.89 -1.82
N SER A 264 -0.64 9.18 -2.45
CA SER A 264 -0.34 8.09 -3.36
C SER A 264 -1.11 8.32 -4.66
N PRO A 265 -0.58 7.88 -5.80
CA PRO A 265 -1.35 7.85 -7.03
C PRO A 265 -2.67 7.12 -6.82
N SER A 266 -3.73 7.56 -7.50
CA SER A 266 -5.00 6.81 -7.46
C SER A 266 -4.78 5.41 -8.02
N PRO A 267 -5.30 4.36 -7.39
CA PRO A 267 -5.21 2.99 -7.88
C PRO A 267 -5.69 2.82 -9.32
N ASP A 268 -6.58 3.72 -9.78
CA ASP A 268 -7.16 3.70 -11.11
C ASP A 268 -6.19 4.15 -12.23
N LEU A 269 -5.02 4.71 -11.88
CA LEU A 269 -4.11 5.32 -12.84
C LEU A 269 -2.78 4.58 -13.03
N HIS A 270 -2.53 3.55 -12.24
CA HIS A 270 -1.26 2.84 -12.26
C HIS A 270 -1.42 1.35 -12.43
N ASP A 271 -0.84 0.87 -13.52
CA ASP A 271 -0.50 -0.54 -13.70
C ASP A 271 0.64 -0.84 -12.72
N PHE A 272 0.32 -1.41 -11.55
CA PHE A 272 1.27 -1.69 -10.47
C PHE A 272 2.20 -2.86 -10.82
N GLY A 273 2.88 -2.78 -11.96
CA GLY A 273 3.91 -3.73 -12.35
C GLY A 273 5.21 -3.64 -11.55
N SER A 274 5.38 -2.68 -10.64
CA SER A 274 6.55 -2.53 -9.78
C SER A 274 6.21 -2.06 -8.38
N SER A 275 6.43 -2.88 -7.48
CA SER A 275 6.83 -2.93 -6.08
C SER A 275 6.75 -1.69 -5.18
N SER A 276 5.86 -0.72 -5.30
CA SER A 276 5.50 0.12 -4.15
C SER A 276 4.46 1.17 -4.50
N ILE A 277 3.35 1.18 -3.79
CA ILE A 277 2.46 2.36 -3.77
C ILE A 277 3.30 3.50 -3.17
N PRO A 278 3.56 4.59 -3.88
CA PRO A 278 4.34 5.69 -3.34
C PRO A 278 3.65 6.26 -2.10
N ASN A 279 4.23 6.00 -0.94
CA ASN A 279 3.82 6.59 0.32
C ASN A 279 4.63 7.88 0.50
N LEU A 280 4.14 8.96 -0.10
CA LEU A 280 4.84 10.24 -0.10
C LEU A 280 4.25 11.17 0.95
N LEU A 281 4.98 11.40 2.02
CA LEU A 281 4.65 12.42 3.01
C LEU A 281 4.82 13.81 2.40
N LEU A 282 3.75 14.59 2.39
CA LEU A 282 3.77 15.97 1.93
C LEU A 282 4.29 16.86 3.08
N GLY A 283 5.35 17.60 2.81
CA GLY A 283 5.84 18.61 3.73
C GLY A 283 4.75 19.64 4.06
N ASN A 284 4.82 20.26 5.23
CA ASN A 284 3.84 21.25 5.65
C ASN A 284 3.84 22.47 4.69
N PRO A 285 2.75 22.73 3.96
CA PRO A 285 2.68 23.81 2.97
C PRO A 285 2.77 25.22 3.56
N SER A 286 2.72 25.37 4.89
CA SER A 286 2.92 26.66 5.55
C SER A 286 4.41 27.11 5.62
N GLY A 287 5.31 26.40 4.91
CA GLY A 287 6.73 26.75 4.78
C GLY A 287 7.56 26.54 6.03
N ARG A 288 7.03 25.88 7.03
CA ARG A 288 7.77 25.51 8.24
C ARG A 288 8.52 24.19 7.97
N HIS A 289 9.72 24.07 8.56
CA HIS A 289 10.60 22.89 8.39
C HIS A 289 10.11 21.63 9.12
N ARG A 290 8.83 21.37 9.13
CA ARG A 290 8.21 20.21 9.78
C ARG A 290 7.05 19.68 8.95
N PRO A 291 6.87 18.36 8.85
CA PRO A 291 5.81 17.77 8.02
C PRO A 291 4.42 17.83 8.67
N GLU A 292 4.34 17.88 10.01
CA GLU A 292 3.05 17.90 10.69
C GLU A 292 2.35 19.26 10.63
N MET A 293 1.03 19.20 10.53
CA MET A 293 0.13 20.35 10.71
C MET A 293 -0.45 20.36 12.11
N ARG A 294 -0.55 21.55 12.70
CA ARG A 294 -1.12 21.81 14.02
C ARG A 294 -2.38 22.65 13.91
N HIS A 295 -3.02 22.92 15.06
CA HIS A 295 -4.19 23.78 15.12
C HIS A 295 -4.02 25.08 14.33
N GLY A 296 -5.04 25.41 13.51
CA GLY A 296 -5.06 26.59 12.65
C GLY A 296 -4.35 26.44 11.29
N GLU A 297 -3.57 25.39 11.08
CA GLU A 297 -2.84 25.17 9.82
C GLU A 297 -3.73 24.51 8.77
N ARG A 298 -3.35 24.74 7.50
CA ARG A 298 -4.13 24.32 6.33
C ARG A 298 -3.24 23.68 5.28
N PHE A 299 -3.72 22.60 4.73
CA PHE A 299 -3.25 22.01 3.48
C PHE A 299 -4.21 22.43 2.34
N THR A 300 -3.66 22.78 1.19
CA THR A 300 -4.44 23.11 -0.02
C THR A 300 -3.92 22.31 -1.19
N ASN A 301 -4.82 21.57 -1.84
CA ASN A 301 -4.59 21.05 -3.18
C ASN A 301 -5.32 21.99 -4.15
N PRO A 302 -4.59 22.84 -4.90
CA PRO A 302 -5.20 23.84 -5.76
C PRO A 302 -6.17 23.22 -6.79
N GLY A 303 -7.37 23.77 -6.89
CA GLY A 303 -8.40 23.28 -7.82
C GLY A 303 -9.12 22.02 -7.39
N ALA A 304 -8.78 21.41 -6.23
CA ALA A 304 -9.47 20.23 -5.75
C ALA A 304 -10.06 20.43 -4.35
N PHE A 305 -9.25 20.67 -3.31
CA PHE A 305 -9.76 20.77 -1.95
C PHE A 305 -8.87 21.59 -1.00
N THR A 306 -9.43 21.96 0.14
CA THR A 306 -8.69 22.45 1.32
C THR A 306 -9.01 21.60 2.54
N LEU A 307 -7.99 21.41 3.38
CA LEU A 307 -8.08 20.75 4.66
C LEU A 307 -7.45 21.63 5.73
N SER A 308 -8.15 21.94 6.81
CA SER A 308 -7.59 22.69 7.94
C SER A 308 -7.75 21.93 9.24
N VAL A 309 -6.74 22.04 10.11
CA VAL A 309 -6.71 21.40 11.42
C VAL A 309 -7.41 22.33 12.42
N GLN A 310 -8.56 21.88 12.92
CA GLN A 310 -9.33 22.61 13.94
C GLN A 310 -8.81 22.31 15.35
N THR A 311 -8.43 21.06 15.60
CA THR A 311 -7.74 20.62 16.83
C THR A 311 -6.82 19.45 16.49
N SER A 312 -5.69 19.34 17.17
CA SER A 312 -4.74 18.23 17.04
C SER A 312 -4.13 17.92 18.41
N ALA A 313 -4.95 17.75 19.41
CA ALA A 313 -4.53 17.45 20.77
C ALA A 313 -5.42 16.35 21.38
N GLY A 314 -4.84 15.58 22.30
CA GLY A 314 -5.55 14.53 23.01
C GLY A 314 -5.86 13.29 22.15
N SER A 315 -7.07 12.77 22.29
CA SER A 315 -7.46 11.48 21.68
C SER A 315 -7.91 11.55 20.23
N ARG A 316 -8.05 12.74 19.65
CA ARG A 316 -8.50 12.93 18.26
C ARG A 316 -8.01 14.25 17.68
N ALA A 317 -7.75 14.25 16.37
CA ALA A 317 -7.67 15.46 15.58
C ALA A 317 -9.02 15.73 14.93
N ARG A 318 -9.43 17.00 14.93
CA ARG A 318 -10.61 17.46 14.20
C ARG A 318 -10.17 18.26 12.98
N LEU A 319 -10.70 17.87 11.82
CA LEU A 319 -10.37 18.41 10.51
C LEU A 319 -11.58 19.12 9.91
N ARG A 320 -11.38 20.27 9.26
CA ARG A 320 -12.37 20.92 8.39
C ARG A 320 -11.98 20.68 6.95
N PHE A 321 -12.82 19.99 6.22
CA PHE A 321 -12.62 19.67 4.81
C PHE A 321 -13.58 20.47 3.93
N ARG A 322 -13.09 20.95 2.78
CA ARG A 322 -13.90 21.63 1.75
C ARG A 322 -13.36 21.29 0.36
N TRP A 323 -14.23 20.83 -0.50
CA TRP A 323 -13.99 20.83 -1.93
C TRP A 323 -13.88 22.27 -2.44
N THR A 324 -12.91 22.56 -3.30
CA THR A 324 -12.70 23.87 -3.96
C THR A 324 -12.82 23.75 -5.47
N ASP A 325 -13.02 22.55 -5.99
CA ASP A 325 -13.32 22.30 -7.39
C ASP A 325 -14.70 22.86 -7.74
N ALA A 326 -14.74 23.77 -8.70
CA ALA A 326 -15.96 24.40 -9.23
C ALA A 326 -16.14 24.10 -10.73
N ILE A 327 -15.31 23.21 -11.30
CA ILE A 327 -15.33 22.91 -12.73
C ILE A 327 -16.17 21.66 -12.96
N ALA A 328 -17.25 21.81 -13.71
CA ALA A 328 -18.08 20.66 -14.08
C ALA A 328 -17.35 19.72 -15.06
N PRO A 329 -17.55 18.40 -14.92
CA PRO A 329 -17.05 17.43 -15.89
C PRO A 329 -17.56 17.72 -17.31
N ARG A 330 -16.85 17.22 -18.31
CA ARG A 330 -17.34 17.27 -19.69
C ARG A 330 -18.58 16.38 -19.87
N ALA A 331 -19.44 16.74 -20.81
CA ALA A 331 -20.57 15.90 -21.19
C ALA A 331 -20.08 14.50 -21.60
N PRO A 332 -20.72 13.44 -21.10
CA PRO A 332 -20.29 12.07 -21.40
C PRO A 332 -20.60 11.70 -22.85
N ARG A 333 -19.74 10.85 -23.42
CA ARG A 333 -20.06 10.06 -24.59
C ARG A 333 -20.58 8.70 -24.11
N PHE A 334 -21.53 8.14 -24.83
CA PHE A 334 -22.07 6.82 -24.52
C PHE A 334 -22.80 6.25 -25.74
N THR A 335 -23.01 4.95 -25.75
CA THR A 335 -23.92 4.28 -26.66
C THR A 335 -25.11 3.71 -25.88
N ALA A 336 -26.23 3.54 -26.56
CA ALA A 336 -27.40 2.92 -25.98
C ALA A 336 -28.00 1.93 -26.97
N ALA A 337 -28.34 0.75 -26.52
CA ALA A 337 -28.90 -0.36 -27.32
C ALA A 337 -30.03 -1.04 -26.61
N VAL A 338 -30.85 -1.78 -27.35
CA VAL A 338 -31.92 -2.66 -26.80
C VAL A 338 -31.47 -4.11 -26.92
N VAL A 339 -31.33 -4.78 -25.79
CA VAL A 339 -30.92 -6.19 -25.71
C VAL A 339 -31.92 -6.93 -24.85
N GLY A 340 -32.57 -7.94 -25.42
CA GLY A 340 -33.63 -8.72 -24.72
C GLY A 340 -34.79 -7.87 -24.19
N GLY A 341 -35.16 -6.82 -24.91
CA GLY A 341 -36.22 -5.88 -24.52
C GLY A 341 -35.84 -4.94 -23.38
N ARG A 342 -34.54 -4.85 -23.04
CA ARG A 342 -34.01 -3.91 -22.03
C ARG A 342 -33.08 -2.88 -22.68
N VAL A 343 -33.14 -1.64 -22.19
CA VAL A 343 -32.20 -0.62 -22.61
C VAL A 343 -30.92 -0.79 -21.84
N GLN A 344 -29.82 -0.98 -22.57
CA GLN A 344 -28.45 -1.03 -22.05
C GLN A 344 -27.68 0.20 -22.51
N VAL A 345 -26.83 0.73 -21.62
CA VAL A 345 -25.99 1.90 -21.88
C VAL A 345 -24.54 1.52 -21.63
N THR A 346 -23.70 1.76 -22.63
CA THR A 346 -22.24 1.64 -22.49
C THR A 346 -21.68 3.05 -22.33
N LEU A 347 -21.07 3.31 -21.19
CA LEU A 347 -20.52 4.61 -20.82
C LEU A 347 -19.05 4.71 -21.19
N ASP A 348 -18.64 5.83 -21.81
CA ASP A 348 -17.22 6.12 -22.00
C ASP A 348 -16.68 6.80 -20.73
N SER A 349 -15.42 6.52 -20.40
CA SER A 349 -14.74 7.19 -19.30
C SER A 349 -14.59 8.70 -19.59
N VAL A 350 -14.84 9.51 -18.57
CA VAL A 350 -14.67 10.96 -18.64
C VAL A 350 -13.45 11.37 -17.84
N ARG A 351 -12.47 12.03 -18.50
CA ARG A 351 -11.34 12.66 -17.81
C ARG A 351 -11.80 13.94 -17.13
N GLU A 352 -11.62 13.99 -15.85
CA GLU A 352 -11.85 15.14 -15.00
C GLU A 352 -10.55 15.45 -14.23
N LYS A 353 -10.18 16.74 -14.05
CA LYS A 353 -8.86 17.13 -13.52
C LYS A 353 -8.89 17.58 -12.05
N GLY A 354 -10.07 17.87 -11.53
CA GLY A 354 -10.22 18.40 -10.18
C GLY A 354 -10.50 17.33 -9.14
N SER A 355 -11.74 17.28 -8.67
CA SER A 355 -12.18 16.34 -7.65
C SER A 355 -12.31 14.89 -8.15
N GLY A 356 -12.38 14.69 -9.45
CA GLY A 356 -12.54 13.39 -10.11
C GLY A 356 -14.00 12.92 -10.19
N VAL A 357 -14.30 12.04 -11.14
CA VAL A 357 -15.66 11.51 -11.34
C VAL A 357 -16.11 10.73 -10.10
N ALA A 358 -17.30 11.05 -9.60
CA ALA A 358 -17.97 10.32 -8.53
C ALA A 358 -18.89 9.22 -9.09
N HIS A 359 -19.78 9.59 -10.02
CA HIS A 359 -20.76 8.69 -10.60
C HIS A 359 -21.35 9.24 -11.90
N TYR A 360 -22.08 8.36 -12.59
CA TYR A 360 -22.90 8.67 -13.76
C TYR A 360 -24.36 8.55 -13.38
N ASP A 361 -25.16 9.60 -13.62
CA ASP A 361 -26.62 9.58 -13.51
C ASP A 361 -27.22 9.26 -14.88
N VAL A 362 -27.86 8.11 -15.00
CA VAL A 362 -28.48 7.65 -16.24
C VAL A 362 -30.00 7.64 -16.07
N SER A 363 -30.72 8.34 -16.91
CA SER A 363 -32.18 8.34 -16.91
C SER A 363 -32.75 7.91 -18.25
N LEU A 364 -33.87 7.20 -18.19
CA LEU A 364 -34.68 6.79 -19.34
C LEU A 364 -35.95 7.61 -19.34
N ASP A 365 -36.17 8.39 -20.39
CA ASP A 365 -37.25 9.35 -20.54
C ASP A 365 -37.30 10.39 -19.39
N ARG A 366 -38.40 10.44 -18.67
CA ARG A 366 -38.63 11.33 -17.52
C ARG A 366 -38.44 10.65 -16.18
N ASN A 367 -37.98 9.39 -16.18
CA ASN A 367 -37.80 8.67 -14.93
C ASN A 367 -36.66 9.28 -14.09
N ALA A 368 -36.71 9.03 -12.79
CA ALA A 368 -35.60 9.39 -11.91
C ALA A 368 -34.30 8.72 -12.37
N PRO A 369 -33.17 9.38 -12.29
CA PRO A 369 -31.90 8.83 -12.71
C PRO A 369 -31.46 7.67 -11.80
N LEU A 370 -30.87 6.65 -12.40
CA LEU A 370 -30.11 5.64 -11.71
C LEU A 370 -28.64 6.11 -11.64
N SER A 371 -28.05 6.05 -10.47
CA SER A 371 -26.65 6.42 -10.28
C SER A 371 -25.74 5.21 -10.34
N PHE A 372 -24.75 5.26 -11.20
CA PHE A 372 -23.76 4.21 -11.41
C PHE A 372 -22.37 4.77 -11.05
N GLY A 373 -21.57 4.04 -10.26
CA GLY A 373 -20.20 4.43 -9.91
C GLY A 373 -19.32 4.60 -11.16
N LYS A 374 -18.13 5.16 -10.94
CA LYS A 374 -17.16 5.40 -12.03
C LYS A 374 -16.80 4.13 -12.80
N ASP A 375 -16.78 2.98 -12.14
CA ASP A 375 -16.42 1.67 -12.72
C ASP A 375 -17.53 1.12 -13.65
N ALA A 376 -18.67 1.83 -13.77
CA ALA A 376 -19.72 1.49 -14.72
C ALA A 376 -19.31 1.70 -16.20
N THR A 377 -18.12 2.23 -16.47
CA THR A 377 -17.53 2.30 -17.80
C THR A 377 -16.96 0.96 -18.28
N ASP A 378 -16.78 -0.01 -17.38
CA ASP A 378 -16.15 -1.30 -17.67
C ASP A 378 -17.10 -2.31 -18.31
N ALA A 379 -18.40 -2.11 -18.14
CA ALA A 379 -19.42 -2.96 -18.70
C ALA A 379 -20.75 -2.21 -18.96
N PRO A 380 -21.61 -2.67 -19.91
CA PRO A 380 -22.90 -2.05 -20.14
C PRO A 380 -23.80 -2.10 -18.91
N VAL A 381 -24.41 -0.96 -18.55
CA VAL A 381 -25.39 -0.87 -17.46
C VAL A 381 -26.82 -0.97 -17.97
N GLN A 382 -27.69 -1.62 -17.22
CA GLN A 382 -29.13 -1.76 -17.55
C GLN A 382 -29.91 -0.62 -16.90
N VAL A 383 -30.71 0.10 -17.72
CA VAL A 383 -31.44 1.27 -17.22
C VAL A 383 -32.98 1.12 -17.24
N GLY A 384 -33.49 0.06 -17.82
CA GLY A 384 -34.93 -0.24 -17.77
C GLY A 384 -35.41 -1.16 -18.88
N ARG A 385 -36.69 -1.51 -18.78
CA ARG A 385 -37.45 -2.30 -19.78
C ARG A 385 -38.70 -1.51 -20.18
N PRO A 386 -38.56 -0.54 -21.08
CA PRO A 386 -39.71 0.27 -21.50
C PRO A 386 -40.63 -0.50 -22.46
N LEU A 387 -41.81 0.01 -22.69
CA LEU A 387 -42.75 -0.48 -23.71
C LEU A 387 -42.20 -0.22 -25.13
N PRO A 388 -42.74 -0.92 -26.17
CA PRO A 388 -42.38 -0.62 -27.56
C PRO A 388 -42.53 0.86 -27.88
N GLY A 389 -41.55 1.42 -28.58
CA GLY A 389 -41.55 2.86 -28.91
C GLY A 389 -40.17 3.50 -28.94
N THR A 390 -40.15 4.80 -29.13
CA THR A 390 -38.90 5.61 -29.10
C THR A 390 -38.69 6.22 -27.71
N HIS A 391 -37.55 5.93 -27.11
CA HIS A 391 -37.20 6.35 -25.77
C HIS A 391 -35.95 7.24 -25.79
N THR A 392 -35.79 8.12 -24.81
CA THR A 392 -34.65 9.02 -24.67
C THR A 392 -33.81 8.61 -23.47
N VAL A 393 -32.54 8.30 -23.71
CA VAL A 393 -31.54 8.08 -22.67
C VAL A 393 -30.77 9.38 -22.46
N LYS A 394 -30.66 9.81 -21.19
CA LYS A 394 -29.83 10.94 -20.78
C LYS A 394 -28.79 10.48 -19.79
N VAL A 395 -27.56 10.95 -19.96
CA VAL A 395 -26.45 10.66 -19.05
C VAL A 395 -25.82 11.98 -18.59
N VAL A 396 -25.62 12.12 -17.28
CA VAL A 396 -24.93 13.23 -16.64
C VAL A 396 -23.81 12.68 -15.80
N VAL A 397 -22.61 13.24 -15.91
CA VAL A 397 -21.48 12.93 -15.02
C VAL A 397 -21.50 13.87 -13.84
N VAL A 398 -21.29 13.33 -12.65
CA VAL A 398 -21.18 14.09 -11.40
C VAL A 398 -19.79 13.84 -10.83
N ASP A 399 -19.06 14.91 -10.50
CA ASP A 399 -17.78 14.81 -9.82
C ASP A 399 -17.92 14.70 -8.29
N ARG A 400 -16.81 14.53 -7.59
CA ARG A 400 -16.81 14.40 -6.11
C ARG A 400 -17.09 15.71 -5.40
N ALA A 401 -16.92 16.86 -6.07
CA ALA A 401 -17.30 18.17 -5.55
C ALA A 401 -18.80 18.44 -5.71
N GLY A 402 -19.50 17.64 -6.49
CA GLY A 402 -20.92 17.76 -6.78
C GLY A 402 -21.25 18.56 -8.06
N ASN A 403 -20.23 18.94 -8.84
CA ASN A 403 -20.48 19.63 -10.12
C ASN A 403 -21.03 18.62 -11.13
N ARG A 404 -21.98 19.07 -11.95
CA ARG A 404 -22.72 18.23 -12.91
C ARG A 404 -22.38 18.64 -14.34
N SER A 405 -22.10 17.69 -15.20
CA SER A 405 -21.89 17.94 -16.63
C SER A 405 -23.18 18.37 -17.34
N ALA A 406 -23.05 18.91 -18.53
CA ALA A 406 -24.15 18.91 -19.49
C ALA A 406 -24.59 17.47 -19.79
N ALA A 407 -25.88 17.25 -20.08
CA ALA A 407 -26.38 15.93 -20.38
C ALA A 407 -25.94 15.46 -21.78
N GLY A 408 -25.37 14.27 -21.85
CA GLY A 408 -25.35 13.49 -23.11
C GLY A 408 -26.75 12.93 -23.38
N VAL A 409 -27.20 12.93 -24.62
CA VAL A 409 -28.56 12.45 -24.99
C VAL A 409 -28.48 11.50 -26.20
N ARG A 410 -29.20 10.39 -26.12
CA ARG A 410 -29.38 9.41 -27.21
C ARG A 410 -30.83 8.96 -27.26
N ARG A 411 -31.31 8.60 -28.45
CA ARG A 411 -32.61 7.96 -28.66
C ARG A 411 -32.41 6.48 -29.00
N VAL A 412 -33.24 5.64 -28.43
CA VAL A 412 -33.30 4.19 -28.71
C VAL A 412 -34.74 3.81 -29.10
N ARG A 413 -34.89 2.87 -30.02
CA ARG A 413 -36.19 2.33 -30.41
C ARG A 413 -36.31 0.92 -29.86
N VAL A 414 -37.33 0.70 -29.05
CA VAL A 414 -37.71 -0.62 -28.57
C VAL A 414 -38.75 -1.18 -29.56
N PRO A 415 -38.51 -2.38 -30.08
CA PRO A 415 -39.42 -3.04 -31.02
C PRO A 415 -40.81 -3.26 -30.49
#